data_be0401e6ca53bdf1905ae03f66475738
#
_entry.id   be0401e6ca53bdf1905ae03f66475738
#
_cell.length_a   1.000
_cell.length_b   1.000
_cell.length_c   1.000
_cell.angle_alpha   90.00
_cell.angle_beta   90.00
_cell.angle_gamma   90.00
#
_symmetry.space_group_name_H-M   'P 1'
#
loop_
_entity.id
_entity.type
_entity.pdbx_description
1 polymer ?
#
loop_
_entity_poly.entity_id
_entity_poly.type
_entity_poly.pdbx_seq_one_letter_code
_entity_poly.pdbx_strand_id
1 'polypeptide(L)'
;MLRTKGFSLIELLVVVAIIGALAAVGTLAYNGYVSGARKTAAQNAMQQIGLMQTEYYSIVGEYYGEASCTPSAASTSAINTNLFDGADSIDVEKYWFCVHEETESGSQVGYVVKACNISGDACGSTNLTLNAKGENNF
;
A
#
# COMPACT_ATOMS: atom_id res chain seq x y z
N MET A 1 -46.58 37.49 -17.00
CA MET A 1 -45.77 36.61 -17.87
C MET A 1 -44.32 36.69 -17.42
N LEU A 2 -43.81 35.65 -16.77
CA LEU A 2 -42.39 35.54 -16.37
C LEU A 2 -41.59 35.18 -17.64
N ARG A 3 -40.74 36.10 -18.10
CA ARG A 3 -39.80 35.83 -19.21
C ARG A 3 -38.70 34.88 -18.65
N THR A 4 -38.79 33.62 -18.98
CA THR A 4 -37.70 32.67 -18.81
C THR A 4 -36.59 33.02 -19.80
N LYS A 5 -35.49 33.59 -19.31
CA LYS A 5 -34.28 33.79 -20.14
C LYS A 5 -33.64 32.43 -20.33
N GLY A 6 -33.61 31.93 -21.53
CA GLY A 6 -32.84 30.71 -21.88
C GLY A 6 -31.35 31.03 -21.91
N PHE A 7 -30.52 29.99 -21.66
CA PHE A 7 -29.06 30.07 -21.79
C PHE A 7 -28.65 30.35 -23.24
N SER A 8 -27.68 31.24 -23.41
CA SER A 8 -27.07 31.50 -24.72
C SER A 8 -26.14 30.33 -25.09
N LEU A 9 -26.10 29.99 -26.38
CA LEU A 9 -25.23 28.93 -26.91
C LEU A 9 -23.74 29.20 -26.57
N ILE A 10 -23.33 30.47 -26.62
CA ILE A 10 -21.97 30.89 -26.30
C ILE A 10 -21.66 30.74 -24.80
N GLU A 11 -22.60 30.96 -23.88
CA GLU A 11 -22.44 30.73 -22.45
C GLU A 11 -22.19 29.25 -22.16
N LEU A 12 -22.93 28.36 -22.82
CA LEU A 12 -22.72 26.92 -22.66
C LEU A 12 -21.35 26.50 -23.20
N LEU A 13 -20.95 27.04 -24.37
CA LEU A 13 -19.65 26.71 -24.98
C LEU A 13 -18.48 27.13 -24.10
N VAL A 14 -18.52 28.31 -23.49
CA VAL A 14 -17.48 28.78 -22.57
C VAL A 14 -17.39 27.91 -21.31
N VAL A 15 -18.54 27.54 -20.76
CA VAL A 15 -18.59 26.67 -19.57
C VAL A 15 -17.96 25.30 -19.85
N VAL A 16 -18.32 24.64 -20.94
CA VAL A 16 -17.71 23.32 -21.26
C VAL A 16 -16.24 23.42 -21.61
N ALA A 17 -15.78 24.52 -22.18
CA ALA A 17 -14.37 24.76 -22.45
C ALA A 17 -13.57 24.88 -21.17
N ILE A 18 -14.08 25.61 -20.16
CA ILE A 18 -13.43 25.74 -18.84
C ILE A 18 -13.40 24.40 -18.11
N ILE A 19 -14.53 23.67 -18.07
CA ILE A 19 -14.59 22.34 -17.43
C ILE A 19 -13.64 21.37 -18.13
N GLY A 20 -13.57 21.37 -19.46
CA GLY A 20 -12.64 20.53 -20.22
C GLY A 20 -11.17 20.82 -19.90
N ALA A 21 -10.79 22.10 -19.80
CA ALA A 21 -9.44 22.50 -19.42
C ALA A 21 -9.08 22.07 -17.99
N LEU A 22 -9.99 22.27 -17.02
CA LEU A 22 -9.78 21.86 -15.63
C LEU A 22 -9.72 20.33 -15.48
N ALA A 23 -10.56 19.58 -16.19
CA ALA A 23 -10.56 18.12 -16.19
C ALA A 23 -9.22 17.55 -16.72
N ALA A 24 -8.67 18.15 -17.78
CA ALA A 24 -7.41 17.71 -18.36
C ALA A 24 -6.23 17.81 -17.37
N VAL A 25 -6.14 18.90 -16.61
CA VAL A 25 -5.10 19.09 -15.58
C VAL A 25 -5.38 18.23 -14.34
N GLY A 26 -6.65 18.13 -13.94
CA GLY A 26 -7.09 17.41 -12.76
C GLY A 26 -6.76 15.91 -12.79
N THR A 27 -6.90 15.25 -13.94
CA THR A 27 -6.63 13.81 -14.07
C THR A 27 -5.16 13.45 -13.84
N LEU A 28 -4.22 14.27 -14.31
CA LEU A 28 -2.78 14.04 -14.12
C LEU A 28 -2.39 14.21 -12.66
N ALA A 29 -2.87 15.27 -12.00
CA ALA A 29 -2.60 15.53 -10.60
C ALA A 29 -3.21 14.46 -9.68
N TYR A 30 -4.43 14.00 -10.00
CA TYR A 30 -5.14 12.97 -9.24
C TYR A 30 -4.39 11.62 -9.23
N ASN A 31 -3.90 11.18 -10.39
CA ASN A 31 -3.15 9.91 -10.49
C ASN A 31 -1.86 9.92 -9.65
N GLY A 32 -1.13 11.04 -9.63
CA GLY A 32 0.04 11.21 -8.79
C GLY A 32 -0.29 11.17 -7.29
N TYR A 33 -1.35 11.86 -6.89
CA TYR A 33 -1.82 11.87 -5.51
C TYR A 33 -2.25 10.48 -5.02
N VAL A 34 -3.03 9.75 -5.81
CA VAL A 34 -3.49 8.40 -5.47
C VAL A 34 -2.30 7.42 -5.34
N SER A 35 -1.32 7.50 -6.24
CA SER A 35 -0.10 6.68 -6.14
C SER A 35 0.69 6.95 -4.86
N GLY A 36 0.85 8.22 -4.48
CA GLY A 36 1.49 8.62 -3.23
C GLY A 36 0.73 8.13 -1.99
N ALA A 37 -0.61 8.26 -2.00
CA ALA A 37 -1.47 7.79 -0.91
C ALA A 37 -1.36 6.27 -0.72
N ARG A 38 -1.35 5.48 -1.79
CA ARG A 38 -1.16 4.02 -1.74
C ARG A 38 0.22 3.64 -1.17
N LYS A 39 1.28 4.35 -1.57
CA LYS A 39 2.62 4.14 -0.99
C LYS A 39 2.61 4.40 0.52
N THR A 40 2.01 5.50 0.97
CA THR A 40 1.90 5.83 2.41
C THR A 40 1.06 4.79 3.16
N ALA A 41 -0.03 4.29 2.56
CA ALA A 41 -0.83 3.21 3.14
C ALA A 41 -0.01 1.93 3.29
N ALA A 42 0.81 1.56 2.30
CA ALA A 42 1.71 0.41 2.38
C ALA A 42 2.76 0.58 3.48
N GLN A 43 3.34 1.77 3.65
CA GLN A 43 4.27 2.08 4.74
C GLN A 43 3.62 1.91 6.12
N ASN A 44 2.38 2.39 6.28
CA ASN A 44 1.62 2.23 7.52
C ASN A 44 1.29 0.74 7.79
N ALA A 45 0.93 -0.03 6.77
CA ALA A 45 0.71 -1.46 6.90
C ALA A 45 1.98 -2.20 7.33
N MET A 46 3.15 -1.84 6.78
CA MET A 46 4.43 -2.41 7.21
C MET A 46 4.76 -2.12 8.68
N GLN A 47 4.44 -0.90 9.16
CA GLN A 47 4.60 -0.55 10.58
C GLN A 47 3.63 -1.35 11.47
N GLN A 48 2.39 -1.58 11.02
CA GLN A 48 1.45 -2.45 11.74
C GLN A 48 1.97 -3.89 11.81
N ILE A 49 2.49 -4.44 10.72
CA ILE A 49 3.14 -5.75 10.73
C ILE A 49 4.28 -5.78 11.78
N GLY A 50 5.10 -4.73 11.83
CA GLY A 50 6.17 -4.61 12.82
C GLY A 50 5.69 -4.62 14.28
N LEU A 51 4.56 -3.97 14.55
CA LEU A 51 3.94 -4.00 15.88
C LEU A 51 3.42 -5.41 16.23
N MET A 52 2.72 -6.06 15.29
CA MET A 52 2.21 -7.42 15.49
C MET A 52 3.33 -8.46 15.61
N GLN A 53 4.48 -8.25 14.99
CA GLN A 53 5.67 -9.07 15.17
C GLN A 53 6.17 -9.05 16.62
N THR A 54 6.11 -7.89 17.28
CA THR A 54 6.49 -7.75 18.68
C THR A 54 5.52 -8.51 19.59
N GLU A 55 4.23 -8.47 19.31
CA GLU A 55 3.20 -9.22 20.00
C GLU A 55 3.37 -10.72 19.78
N TYR A 56 3.53 -11.15 18.54
CA TYR A 56 3.76 -12.55 18.19
C TYR A 56 5.00 -13.12 18.90
N TYR A 57 6.11 -12.37 18.91
CA TYR A 57 7.32 -12.74 19.62
C TYR A 57 7.10 -12.91 21.12
N SER A 58 6.28 -12.07 21.74
CA SER A 58 6.00 -12.17 23.18
C SER A 58 5.22 -13.43 23.56
N ILE A 59 4.47 -14.01 22.62
CA ILE A 59 3.62 -15.19 22.83
C ILE A 59 4.37 -16.47 22.45
N VAL A 60 5.05 -16.45 21.27
CA VAL A 60 5.66 -17.63 20.66
C VAL A 60 7.16 -17.75 21.00
N GLY A 61 7.84 -16.63 21.23
CA GLY A 61 9.27 -16.56 21.47
C GLY A 61 10.13 -16.43 20.21
N GLU A 62 9.49 -16.37 19.04
CA GLU A 62 10.12 -16.22 17.72
C GLU A 62 9.33 -15.20 16.90
N TYR A 63 9.97 -14.56 15.92
CA TYR A 63 9.26 -13.71 14.96
C TYR A 63 8.61 -14.55 13.88
N TYR A 64 7.45 -14.11 13.40
CA TYR A 64 6.84 -14.71 12.22
C TYR A 64 7.64 -14.35 10.97
N GLY A 65 7.94 -15.32 10.12
CA GLY A 65 8.62 -15.09 8.85
C GLY A 65 8.91 -16.38 8.10
N GLU A 66 9.40 -16.21 6.89
CA GLU A 66 9.86 -17.30 6.03
C GLU A 66 11.36 -17.13 5.77
N ALA A 67 12.09 -18.24 5.64
CA ALA A 67 13.53 -18.22 5.33
C ALA A 67 13.85 -17.47 4.03
N SER A 68 12.91 -17.41 3.10
CA SER A 68 12.96 -16.59 1.88
C SER A 68 11.56 -16.20 1.48
N CYS A 69 11.32 -14.91 1.23
CA CYS A 69 10.01 -14.46 0.81
C CYS A 69 10.04 -13.53 -0.41
N THR A 70 9.04 -13.69 -1.27
CA THR A 70 8.70 -12.75 -2.33
C THR A 70 7.28 -12.26 -2.08
N PRO A 71 7.04 -10.93 -2.02
CA PRO A 71 5.71 -10.40 -1.80
C PRO A 71 4.72 -10.93 -2.87
N SER A 72 3.58 -11.42 -2.41
CA SER A 72 2.51 -12.01 -3.26
C SER A 72 1.17 -11.91 -2.54
N ALA A 73 0.07 -12.19 -3.23
CA ALA A 73 -1.24 -12.30 -2.61
C ALA A 73 -1.27 -13.39 -1.53
N ALA A 74 -0.61 -14.53 -1.76
CA ALA A 74 -0.54 -15.63 -0.82
C ALA A 74 0.24 -15.27 0.46
N SER A 75 1.41 -14.62 0.32
CA SER A 75 2.19 -14.18 1.49
C SER A 75 1.48 -13.08 2.27
N THR A 76 0.77 -12.17 1.62
CA THR A 76 -0.06 -11.15 2.28
C THR A 76 -1.19 -11.79 3.08
N SER A 77 -1.90 -12.77 2.50
CA SER A 77 -2.94 -13.53 3.19
C SER A 77 -2.38 -14.34 4.37
N ALA A 78 -1.18 -14.92 4.24
CA ALA A 78 -0.54 -15.63 5.33
C ALA A 78 -0.18 -14.71 6.51
N ILE A 79 0.26 -13.47 6.24
CA ILE A 79 0.49 -12.45 7.27
C ILE A 79 -0.82 -12.11 7.99
N ASN A 80 -1.92 -11.86 7.25
CA ASN A 80 -3.24 -11.59 7.84
C ASN A 80 -3.69 -12.75 8.75
N THR A 81 -3.47 -13.99 8.31
CA THR A 81 -3.87 -15.17 9.09
C THR A 81 -3.05 -15.36 10.37
N ASN A 82 -1.73 -15.19 10.28
CA ASN A 82 -0.83 -15.53 11.39
C ASN A 82 -0.58 -14.37 12.37
N LEU A 83 -0.62 -13.12 11.91
CA LEU A 83 -0.36 -11.94 12.74
C LEU A 83 -1.62 -11.16 13.10
N PHE A 84 -2.70 -11.28 12.34
CA PHE A 84 -3.93 -10.49 12.51
C PHE A 84 -5.19 -11.36 12.70
N ASP A 85 -5.02 -12.61 13.14
CA ASP A 85 -6.13 -13.56 13.41
C ASP A 85 -7.10 -13.72 12.22
N GLY A 86 -6.61 -13.60 10.99
CA GLY A 86 -7.38 -13.72 9.76
C GLY A 86 -8.15 -12.46 9.37
N ALA A 87 -7.95 -11.33 10.05
CA ALA A 87 -8.50 -10.06 9.63
C ALA A 87 -7.71 -9.50 8.42
N ASP A 88 -8.41 -8.93 7.43
CA ASP A 88 -7.79 -8.26 6.26
C ASP A 88 -7.24 -6.87 6.64
N SER A 89 -6.36 -6.84 7.66
CA SER A 89 -5.87 -5.60 8.27
C SER A 89 -4.82 -4.89 7.43
N ILE A 90 -4.12 -5.63 6.57
CA ILE A 90 -3.05 -5.11 5.71
C ILE A 90 -3.40 -5.21 4.22
N ASP A 91 -4.69 -5.29 3.88
CA ASP A 91 -5.11 -5.21 2.47
C ASP A 91 -4.94 -3.78 1.96
N VAL A 92 -3.82 -3.54 1.27
CA VAL A 92 -3.51 -2.26 0.63
C VAL A 92 -3.60 -2.43 -0.88
N GLU A 93 -4.50 -1.68 -1.49
CA GLU A 93 -4.67 -1.69 -2.94
C GLU A 93 -3.34 -1.46 -3.66
N LYS A 94 -2.99 -2.35 -4.59
CA LYS A 94 -1.76 -2.31 -5.38
C LYS A 94 -0.47 -2.57 -4.61
N TYR A 95 -0.52 -3.19 -3.42
CA TYR A 95 0.68 -3.64 -2.72
C TYR A 95 0.52 -5.05 -2.17
N TRP A 96 1.56 -5.86 -2.30
CA TRP A 96 1.72 -7.15 -1.62
C TRP A 96 2.85 -7.10 -0.62
N PHE A 97 2.73 -7.90 0.43
CA PHE A 97 3.65 -7.96 1.54
C PHE A 97 4.18 -9.37 1.76
N CYS A 98 5.39 -9.48 2.28
CA CYS A 98 5.90 -10.70 2.89
C CYS A 98 6.85 -10.38 4.03
N VAL A 99 7.09 -11.34 4.92
CA VAL A 99 8.04 -11.24 6.02
C VAL A 99 9.12 -12.29 5.84
N HIS A 100 10.36 -11.82 5.79
CA HIS A 100 11.56 -12.65 5.76
C HIS A 100 12.16 -12.69 7.16
N GLU A 101 12.49 -13.89 7.67
CA GLU A 101 13.21 -14.05 8.93
C GLU A 101 14.69 -13.71 8.75
N GLU A 102 15.27 -12.94 9.67
CA GLU A 102 16.71 -12.75 9.76
C GLU A 102 17.30 -13.74 10.73
N THR A 103 18.24 -14.55 10.26
CA THR A 103 18.93 -15.56 11.09
C THR A 103 20.42 -15.30 11.12
N GLU A 104 21.04 -15.46 12.30
CA GLU A 104 22.47 -15.40 12.50
C GLU A 104 22.92 -16.66 13.25
N SER A 105 23.88 -17.39 12.69
CA SER A 105 24.38 -18.66 13.25
C SER A 105 23.29 -19.70 13.57
N GLY A 106 22.22 -19.71 12.77
CA GLY A 106 21.10 -20.64 12.91
C GLY A 106 20.04 -20.24 13.95
N SER A 107 20.18 -19.06 14.56
CA SER A 107 19.17 -18.49 15.45
C SER A 107 18.50 -17.28 14.81
N GLN A 108 17.21 -17.14 15.00
CA GLN A 108 16.47 -15.98 14.52
C GLN A 108 16.87 -14.74 15.34
N VAL A 109 17.31 -13.68 14.66
CA VAL A 109 17.76 -12.42 15.28
C VAL A 109 16.85 -11.25 14.95
N GLY A 110 15.93 -11.44 13.99
CA GLY A 110 15.03 -10.39 13.57
C GLY A 110 14.15 -10.81 12.39
N TYR A 111 13.55 -9.81 11.78
CA TYR A 111 12.72 -9.96 10.57
C TYR A 111 12.88 -8.76 9.65
N VAL A 112 12.59 -8.96 8.37
CA VAL A 112 12.44 -7.90 7.37
C VAL A 112 11.09 -8.03 6.71
N VAL A 113 10.26 -7.01 6.86
CA VAL A 113 9.03 -6.85 6.07
C VAL A 113 9.42 -6.30 4.71
N LYS A 114 8.95 -6.94 3.66
CA LYS A 114 9.11 -6.47 2.27
C LYS A 114 7.75 -6.18 1.68
N ALA A 115 7.63 -5.08 0.96
CA ALA A 115 6.43 -4.75 0.20
C ALA A 115 6.78 -4.39 -1.23
N CYS A 116 5.96 -4.80 -2.18
CA CYS A 116 6.10 -4.43 -3.58
C CYS A 116 4.81 -3.85 -4.15
N ASN A 117 4.96 -2.90 -5.07
CA ASN A 117 3.85 -2.41 -5.87
C ASN A 117 3.46 -3.48 -6.91
N ILE A 118 2.16 -3.75 -7.04
CA ILE A 118 1.62 -4.71 -8.00
C ILE A 118 1.60 -4.09 -9.39
N SER A 119 2.25 -4.75 -10.35
CA SER A 119 2.22 -4.41 -11.77
C SER A 119 1.74 -5.63 -12.56
N GLY A 120 0.48 -5.60 -13.01
CA GLY A 120 -0.18 -6.81 -13.53
C GLY A 120 -0.37 -7.85 -12.41
N ASP A 121 0.09 -9.07 -12.62
CA ASP A 121 0.03 -10.17 -11.65
C ASP A 121 1.38 -10.43 -10.95
N ALA A 122 2.28 -9.46 -10.95
CA ALA A 122 3.63 -9.61 -10.40
C ALA A 122 4.05 -8.37 -9.59
N CYS A 123 5.10 -8.54 -8.78
CA CYS A 123 5.77 -7.43 -8.12
C CYS A 123 6.46 -6.51 -9.14
N GLY A 124 6.15 -5.22 -9.06
CA GLY A 124 6.86 -4.18 -9.78
C GLY A 124 8.23 -3.85 -9.16
N SER A 125 8.86 -2.79 -9.67
CA SER A 125 10.21 -2.38 -9.27
C SER A 125 10.30 -1.68 -7.91
N THR A 126 9.19 -1.24 -7.33
CA THR A 126 9.19 -0.52 -6.04
C THR A 126 9.16 -1.51 -4.90
N ASN A 127 10.32 -1.74 -4.30
CA ASN A 127 10.44 -2.58 -3.11
C ASN A 127 10.65 -1.68 -1.89
N LEU A 128 9.73 -1.76 -0.93
CA LEU A 128 9.85 -1.15 0.39
C LEU A 128 10.32 -2.21 1.38
N THR A 129 11.18 -1.82 2.31
CA THR A 129 11.67 -2.70 3.38
C THR A 129 11.59 -2.02 4.72
N LEU A 130 11.29 -2.80 5.76
CA LEU A 130 11.31 -2.39 7.17
C LEU A 130 11.84 -3.56 7.99
N ASN A 131 12.89 -3.34 8.78
CA ASN A 131 13.47 -4.38 9.62
C ASN A 131 13.03 -4.27 11.08
N ALA A 132 13.41 -5.27 11.90
CA ALA A 132 13.12 -5.34 13.33
C ALA A 132 13.70 -4.18 14.16
N LYS A 133 14.71 -3.47 13.62
CA LYS A 133 15.31 -2.29 14.26
C LYS A 133 14.60 -0.99 13.93
N GLY A 134 13.57 -1.05 13.07
CA GLY A 134 12.85 0.13 12.58
C GLY A 134 13.55 0.85 11.41
N GLU A 135 14.65 0.28 10.89
CA GLU A 135 15.30 0.82 9.70
C GLU A 135 14.45 0.51 8.46
N ASN A 136 14.29 1.49 7.60
CA ASN A 136 13.45 1.40 6.41
C ASN A 136 14.08 2.14 5.22
N ASN A 137 13.58 1.89 4.02
CA ASN A 137 14.01 2.51 2.77
C ASN A 137 12.91 3.35 2.09
N PHE A 138 11.94 3.85 2.85
CA PHE A 138 10.81 4.60 2.28
C PHE A 138 11.13 6.07 1.97
#